data_5e9b958b746057fc826791d3c687dc52
#
_entry.id   5e9b958b746057fc826791d3c687dc52
#
_cell.length_a   1.000
_cell.length_b   1.000
_cell.length_c   1.000
_cell.angle_alpha   90.00
_cell.angle_beta   90.00
_cell.angle_gamma   90.00
#
_symmetry.space_group_name_H-M   'P 1'
#
loop_
_entity.id
_entity.type
_entity.pdbx_description
1 polymer ?
#
loop_
_entity_poly.entity_id
_entity_poly.type
_entity_poly.pdbx_seq_one_letter_code
_entity_poly.pdbx_strand_id
1 'polypeptide(L)'
;MKKLLAVLALASVTMGSMAQDAATTEKYSVATNSFWSNWFVQANVAGSAFWGNQEEGNGFSKSPFKGFRNNLGFSVAVGKWFTPGLGLRTKFNGVWGRTVVSENKSTNANKYWTLNEQVLFNVSNMLCGYNEARVWDCIPYAGFGINRNMSANCYAPVVGVGILNEFKINNKWAVNLDVNYALGASDYDGYTGVLAGAKPSTSRSIDKVIARHDRSLNVEVGVTYNLGKATWNKVPDVDAIN
;
A
#
# COMPACT_ATOMS: atom_id res chain seq x y z
N MET A 1 11.42 1.32 16.68
CA MET A 1 11.76 2.56 15.95
C MET A 1 13.11 2.48 15.24
N LYS A 2 14.25 2.13 15.89
CA LYS A 2 15.58 2.07 15.23
C LYS A 2 15.66 1.11 14.02
N LYS A 3 14.95 -0.02 14.02
CA LYS A 3 14.95 -0.99 12.91
C LYS A 3 14.09 -0.56 11.70
N LEU A 4 13.04 0.24 11.91
CA LEU A 4 12.23 0.80 10.84
C LEU A 4 12.99 1.93 10.11
N LEU A 5 13.72 2.73 10.89
CA LEU A 5 14.65 3.75 10.35
C LEU A 5 15.79 3.12 9.52
N ALA A 6 16.27 1.94 9.90
CA ALA A 6 17.30 1.23 9.14
C ALA A 6 16.78 0.72 7.78
N VAL A 7 15.54 0.25 7.70
CA VAL A 7 14.92 -0.18 6.43
C VAL A 7 14.65 1.03 5.52
N LEU A 8 14.19 2.16 6.09
CA LEU A 8 14.04 3.42 5.36
C LEU A 8 15.40 4.00 4.92
N ALA A 9 16.44 3.87 5.75
CA ALA A 9 17.79 4.29 5.41
C ALA A 9 18.41 3.39 4.31
N LEU A 10 18.16 2.09 4.32
CA LEU A 10 18.61 1.19 3.25
C LEU A 10 17.92 1.53 1.91
N ALA A 11 16.63 1.87 1.93
CA ALA A 11 15.92 2.33 0.74
C ALA A 11 16.47 3.67 0.22
N SER A 12 16.94 4.57 1.11
CA SER A 12 17.51 5.86 0.72
C SER A 12 18.93 5.76 0.17
N VAL A 13 19.73 4.79 0.62
CA VAL A 13 21.10 4.57 0.12
C VAL A 13 21.10 4.00 -1.30
N THR A 14 20.12 3.16 -1.65
CA THR A 14 19.97 2.69 -3.04
C THR A 14 19.48 3.78 -4.00
N MET A 15 18.83 4.84 -3.52
CA MET A 15 18.48 6.00 -4.34
C MET A 15 19.69 6.89 -4.68
N GLY A 16 20.68 6.98 -3.79
CA GLY A 16 21.88 7.81 -3.98
C GLY A 16 22.81 7.31 -5.07
N SER A 17 22.88 5.99 -5.32
CA SER A 17 23.75 5.41 -6.34
C SER A 17 23.17 5.49 -7.76
N MET A 18 21.87 5.74 -7.91
CA MET A 18 21.24 5.93 -9.23
C MET A 18 21.19 7.39 -9.70
N ALA A 19 21.52 8.34 -8.83
CA ALA A 19 21.58 9.76 -9.17
C ALA A 19 22.87 10.17 -9.90
N GLN A 20 23.83 9.26 -10.08
CA GLN A 20 25.14 9.57 -10.64
C GLN A 20 25.23 9.48 -12.16
N ASP A 21 24.18 9.03 -12.85
CA ASP A 21 24.04 9.11 -14.31
C ASP A 21 23.16 10.28 -14.75
N ALA A 22 23.29 11.43 -14.10
CA ALA A 22 22.71 12.68 -14.56
C ALA A 22 23.56 13.28 -15.70
N ALA A 23 23.65 12.55 -16.81
CA ALA A 23 23.95 13.17 -18.10
C ALA A 23 22.80 14.14 -18.38
N THR A 24 23.12 15.40 -18.57
CA THR A 24 22.32 16.53 -19.04
C THR A 24 20.86 16.15 -19.37
N THR A 25 20.00 16.30 -18.39
CA THR A 25 18.56 16.03 -18.55
C THR A 25 17.98 17.14 -19.42
N GLU A 26 17.88 16.88 -20.71
CA GLU A 26 17.00 17.67 -21.56
C GLU A 26 15.62 17.65 -20.88
N LYS A 27 15.12 18.83 -20.49
CA LYS A 27 13.78 18.97 -19.92
C LYS A 27 12.76 18.67 -21.00
N TYR A 28 12.23 17.46 -20.98
CA TYR A 28 11.08 17.12 -21.81
C TYR A 28 9.81 17.25 -20.99
N SER A 29 8.83 17.94 -21.52
CA SER A 29 7.45 17.77 -21.10
C SER A 29 6.85 16.52 -21.77
N VAL A 30 5.80 15.97 -21.18
CA VAL A 30 5.08 14.84 -21.77
C VAL A 30 3.72 15.29 -22.26
N ALA A 31 3.33 14.82 -23.45
CA ALA A 31 2.02 15.08 -23.98
C ALA A 31 0.95 14.35 -23.15
N THR A 32 -0.19 15.01 -22.94
CA THR A 32 -1.36 14.40 -22.33
C THR A 32 -1.86 13.26 -23.20
N ASN A 33 -1.97 12.07 -22.61
CA ASN A 33 -2.53 10.91 -23.29
C ASN A 33 -4.07 10.93 -23.25
N SER A 34 -4.69 10.15 -24.13
CA SER A 34 -6.14 9.98 -24.13
C SER A 34 -6.63 9.38 -22.81
N PHE A 35 -7.93 9.57 -22.50
CA PHE A 35 -8.53 9.03 -21.28
C PHE A 35 -8.34 7.51 -21.14
N TRP A 36 -8.36 6.75 -22.21
CA TRP A 36 -8.24 5.30 -22.22
C TRP A 36 -6.80 4.78 -22.12
N SER A 37 -5.81 5.68 -22.16
CA SER A 37 -4.40 5.31 -21.97
C SER A 37 -4.02 5.27 -20.52
N ASN A 38 -2.93 4.53 -20.22
CA ASN A 38 -2.27 4.46 -18.92
C ASN A 38 -3.12 3.87 -17.78
N TRP A 39 -4.10 3.04 -18.14
CA TRP A 39 -4.78 2.20 -17.17
C TRP A 39 -3.96 0.95 -16.88
N PHE A 40 -4.05 0.46 -15.65
CA PHE A 40 -3.42 -0.79 -15.25
C PHE A 40 -4.33 -1.58 -14.33
N VAL A 41 -4.11 -2.89 -14.29
CA VAL A 41 -4.71 -3.81 -13.32
C VAL A 41 -3.60 -4.56 -12.59
N GLN A 42 -3.85 -4.91 -11.33
CA GLN A 42 -2.91 -5.65 -10.50
C GLN A 42 -3.60 -6.84 -9.85
N ALA A 43 -2.85 -7.92 -9.67
CA ALA A 43 -3.25 -9.08 -8.90
C ALA A 43 -2.07 -9.56 -8.05
N ASN A 44 -2.27 -9.67 -6.74
CA ASN A 44 -1.20 -9.97 -5.80
C ASN A 44 -1.65 -11.02 -4.78
N VAL A 45 -0.68 -11.77 -4.27
CA VAL A 45 -0.80 -12.52 -3.03
C VAL A 45 -0.23 -11.69 -1.88
N ALA A 46 -0.86 -11.76 -0.72
CA ALA A 46 -0.56 -10.93 0.43
C ALA A 46 -0.23 -11.76 1.66
N GLY A 47 0.84 -11.37 2.36
CA GLY A 47 1.10 -11.73 3.74
C GLY A 47 0.82 -10.53 4.64
N SER A 48 0.00 -10.73 5.67
CA SER A 48 -0.39 -9.64 6.58
C SER A 48 -0.01 -9.97 8.01
N ALA A 49 0.49 -8.97 8.73
CA ALA A 49 0.60 -9.01 10.18
C ALA A 49 -0.38 -7.99 10.78
N PHE A 50 -1.09 -8.41 11.81
CA PHE A 50 -2.15 -7.62 12.42
C PHE A 50 -1.86 -7.38 13.92
N TRP A 51 -2.19 -6.20 14.42
CA TRP A 51 -2.11 -5.78 15.83
C TRP A 51 -3.43 -5.13 16.22
N GLY A 52 -4.16 -5.78 17.10
CA GLY A 52 -5.36 -5.20 17.69
C GLY A 52 -5.04 -4.24 18.83
N ASN A 53 -5.90 -3.27 19.04
CA ASN A 53 -5.80 -2.32 20.13
C ASN A 53 -5.92 -2.99 21.52
N GLN A 54 -6.60 -4.13 21.61
CA GLN A 54 -6.77 -4.92 22.83
C GLN A 54 -5.48 -5.58 23.33
N GLU A 55 -4.45 -5.64 22.49
CA GLU A 55 -3.13 -6.18 22.89
C GLU A 55 -2.29 -5.17 23.70
N GLU A 56 -2.72 -3.93 23.78
CA GLU A 56 -1.96 -2.85 24.39
C GLU A 56 -1.86 -3.09 25.91
N GLY A 57 -0.64 -3.01 26.45
CA GLY A 57 -0.36 -3.25 27.86
C GLY A 57 -0.12 -4.72 28.25
N ASN A 58 -0.41 -5.69 27.40
CA ASN A 58 -0.33 -7.12 27.71
C ASN A 58 1.02 -7.79 27.41
N GLY A 59 2.05 -7.01 27.07
CA GLY A 59 3.41 -7.51 26.86
C GLY A 59 3.59 -8.45 25.67
N PHE A 60 2.64 -8.52 24.73
CA PHE A 60 2.76 -9.36 23.56
C PHE A 60 3.89 -8.89 22.63
N SER A 61 4.55 -9.84 22.00
CA SER A 61 5.58 -9.55 21.03
C SER A 61 5.00 -8.72 19.87
N LYS A 62 5.64 -7.57 19.57
CA LYS A 62 5.27 -6.70 18.45
C LYS A 62 5.88 -7.15 17.12
N SER A 63 6.63 -8.25 17.09
CA SER A 63 7.24 -8.76 15.86
C SER A 63 6.18 -9.23 14.86
N PRO A 64 6.21 -8.77 13.58
CA PRO A 64 5.28 -9.22 12.55
C PRO A 64 5.43 -10.69 12.18
N PHE A 65 6.57 -11.30 12.52
CA PHE A 65 6.88 -12.69 12.16
C PHE A 65 6.37 -13.73 13.18
N LYS A 66 5.61 -13.32 14.19
CA LYS A 66 5.02 -14.27 15.12
C LYS A 66 3.83 -15.00 14.49
N GLY A 67 3.78 -16.32 14.64
CA GLY A 67 2.77 -17.16 13.99
C GLY A 67 1.32 -16.80 14.31
N PHE A 68 1.06 -16.22 15.48
CA PHE A 68 -0.29 -15.76 15.85
C PHE A 68 -0.71 -14.44 15.14
N ARG A 69 0.20 -13.78 14.41
CA ARG A 69 -0.06 -12.56 13.64
C ARG A 69 -0.13 -12.78 12.15
N ASN A 70 0.38 -13.91 11.67
CA ASN A 70 0.52 -14.14 10.24
C ASN A 70 -0.81 -14.53 9.61
N ASN A 71 -1.16 -13.79 8.58
CA ASN A 71 -2.38 -13.95 7.82
C ASN A 71 -2.05 -13.99 6.33
N LEU A 72 -2.84 -14.74 5.59
CA LEU A 72 -2.74 -14.81 4.14
C LEU A 72 -3.90 -14.08 3.49
N GLY A 73 -3.66 -13.51 2.33
CA GLY A 73 -4.67 -12.82 1.57
C GLY A 73 -4.30 -12.68 0.11
N PHE A 74 -5.15 -11.97 -0.58
CA PHE A 74 -4.93 -11.58 -1.97
C PHE A 74 -5.37 -10.13 -2.16
N SER A 75 -4.88 -9.49 -3.20
CA SER A 75 -5.42 -8.20 -3.62
C SER A 75 -5.57 -8.12 -5.13
N VAL A 76 -6.54 -7.33 -5.54
CA VAL A 76 -6.72 -6.92 -6.92
C VAL A 76 -6.88 -5.41 -6.96
N ALA A 77 -6.36 -4.78 -8.00
CA ALA A 77 -6.48 -3.35 -8.13
C ALA A 77 -6.68 -2.94 -9.59
N VAL A 78 -7.32 -1.82 -9.77
CA VAL A 78 -7.38 -1.08 -11.02
C VAL A 78 -6.92 0.34 -10.77
N GLY A 79 -6.10 0.87 -11.65
CA GLY A 79 -5.59 2.22 -11.50
C GLY A 79 -5.32 2.88 -12.84
N LYS A 80 -5.03 4.16 -12.75
CA LYS A 80 -4.72 5.01 -13.91
C LYS A 80 -3.61 5.99 -13.55
N TRP A 81 -2.66 6.11 -14.43
CA TRP A 81 -1.68 7.19 -14.40
C TRP A 81 -2.22 8.40 -15.18
N PHE A 82 -2.32 9.56 -14.53
CA PHE A 82 -2.71 10.83 -15.13
C PHE A 82 -1.50 11.57 -15.70
N THR A 83 -0.38 11.44 -15.02
CA THR A 83 0.93 11.92 -15.46
C THR A 83 1.96 10.81 -15.19
N PRO A 84 3.20 10.91 -15.71
CA PRO A 84 4.24 9.94 -15.36
C PRO A 84 4.50 9.83 -13.85
N GLY A 85 4.22 10.88 -13.09
CA GLY A 85 4.48 10.96 -11.65
C GLY A 85 3.25 10.78 -10.76
N LEU A 86 2.02 10.93 -11.28
CA LEU A 86 0.80 10.93 -10.47
C LEU A 86 -0.23 9.96 -11.00
N GLY A 87 -0.73 9.09 -10.14
CA GLY A 87 -1.77 8.12 -10.45
C GLY A 87 -2.80 7.96 -9.33
N LEU A 88 -3.89 7.32 -9.65
CA LEU A 88 -4.89 6.82 -8.69
C LEU A 88 -5.06 5.32 -8.86
N ARG A 89 -5.32 4.65 -7.74
CA ARG A 89 -5.55 3.20 -7.70
C ARG A 89 -6.66 2.87 -6.71
N THR A 90 -7.68 2.17 -7.20
CA THR A 90 -8.68 1.52 -6.35
C THR A 90 -8.22 0.09 -6.12
N LYS A 91 -8.04 -0.29 -4.85
CA LYS A 91 -7.51 -1.61 -4.45
C LYS A 91 -8.48 -2.31 -3.52
N PHE A 92 -8.78 -3.55 -3.86
CA PHE A 92 -9.55 -4.48 -3.04
C PHE A 92 -8.61 -5.54 -2.45
N ASN A 93 -8.63 -5.67 -1.14
CA ASN A 93 -7.87 -6.69 -0.41
C ASN A 93 -8.85 -7.65 0.26
N GLY A 94 -8.63 -8.95 0.10
CA GLY A 94 -9.29 -9.99 0.88
C GLY A 94 -8.27 -10.69 1.77
N VAL A 95 -8.56 -10.81 3.06
CA VAL A 95 -7.64 -11.40 4.03
C VAL A 95 -8.37 -12.40 4.92
N TRP A 96 -7.73 -13.57 5.14
CA TRP A 96 -8.07 -14.49 6.22
C TRP A 96 -7.14 -14.22 7.37
N GLY A 97 -7.67 -13.55 8.39
CA GLY A 97 -6.90 -13.00 9.49
C GLY A 97 -7.09 -13.72 10.80
N ARG A 98 -6.16 -13.47 11.70
CA ARG A 98 -6.24 -13.86 13.10
C ARG A 98 -6.01 -12.66 13.97
N THR A 99 -6.87 -12.50 14.98
CA THR A 99 -6.70 -11.49 16.01
C THR A 99 -6.57 -12.16 17.36
N VAL A 100 -5.76 -11.59 18.24
CA VAL A 100 -5.59 -12.08 19.62
C VAL A 100 -6.81 -11.65 20.44
N VAL A 101 -7.48 -12.62 21.06
CA VAL A 101 -8.73 -12.37 21.82
C VAL A 101 -8.62 -12.68 23.30
N SER A 102 -7.47 -13.14 23.78
CA SER A 102 -7.24 -13.43 25.20
C SER A 102 -5.78 -13.27 25.60
N GLU A 103 -5.53 -13.11 26.90
CA GLU A 103 -4.20 -12.94 27.48
C GLU A 103 -3.27 -14.14 27.21
N ASN A 104 -3.81 -15.33 27.07
CA ASN A 104 -3.04 -16.55 26.75
C ASN A 104 -2.74 -16.67 25.23
N LYS A 105 -2.93 -15.61 24.44
CA LYS A 105 -2.71 -15.55 22.99
C LYS A 105 -3.63 -16.44 22.16
N SER A 106 -4.78 -16.84 22.69
CA SER A 106 -5.77 -17.48 21.84
C SER A 106 -6.20 -16.51 20.72
N THR A 107 -6.40 -17.05 19.54
CA THR A 107 -6.74 -16.26 18.35
C THR A 107 -8.12 -16.62 17.85
N ASN A 108 -8.80 -15.64 17.30
CA ASN A 108 -10.04 -15.85 16.57
C ASN A 108 -9.77 -15.70 15.06
N ALA A 109 -10.39 -16.56 14.26
CA ALA A 109 -10.29 -16.47 12.81
C ALA A 109 -11.30 -15.45 12.29
N ASN A 110 -10.80 -14.43 11.59
CA ASN A 110 -11.58 -13.39 10.99
C ASN A 110 -11.44 -13.41 9.47
N LYS A 111 -12.52 -13.08 8.78
CA LYS A 111 -12.51 -12.85 7.33
C LYS A 111 -12.86 -11.40 7.10
N TYR A 112 -11.99 -10.67 6.44
CA TYR A 112 -12.26 -9.28 6.09
C TYR A 112 -11.83 -8.95 4.68
N TRP A 113 -12.50 -7.96 4.14
CA TRP A 113 -12.07 -7.29 2.93
C TRP A 113 -11.94 -5.79 3.18
N THR A 114 -11.09 -5.18 2.41
CA THR A 114 -10.85 -3.73 2.47
C THR A 114 -10.88 -3.19 1.05
N LEU A 115 -11.62 -2.11 0.85
CA LEU A 115 -11.62 -1.34 -0.38
C LEU A 115 -10.96 0.00 -0.10
N ASN A 116 -9.88 0.29 -0.82
CA ASN A 116 -9.07 1.49 -0.65
C ASN A 116 -8.98 2.27 -1.95
N GLU A 117 -9.05 3.59 -1.84
CA GLU A 117 -8.65 4.52 -2.88
C GLU A 117 -7.29 5.11 -2.52
N GLN A 118 -6.34 5.09 -3.45
CA GLN A 118 -4.95 5.40 -3.21
C GLN A 118 -4.40 6.37 -4.25
N VAL A 119 -3.73 7.41 -3.78
CA VAL A 119 -2.96 8.34 -4.63
C VAL A 119 -1.53 7.83 -4.72
N LEU A 120 -1.06 7.62 -5.94
CA LEU A 120 0.26 7.08 -6.26
C LEU A 120 1.19 8.18 -6.71
N PHE A 121 2.41 8.20 -6.16
CA PHE A 121 3.46 9.14 -6.53
C PHE A 121 4.67 8.37 -7.08
N ASN A 122 4.87 8.36 -8.39
CA ASN A 122 6.06 7.74 -8.97
C ASN A 122 7.26 8.68 -8.80
N VAL A 123 7.94 8.55 -7.64
CA VAL A 123 9.07 9.40 -7.31
C VAL A 123 10.28 9.17 -8.22
N SER A 124 10.41 7.98 -8.81
CA SER A 124 11.44 7.70 -9.82
C SER A 124 11.28 8.60 -11.04
N ASN A 125 10.03 8.76 -11.52
CA ASN A 125 9.73 9.65 -12.64
C ASN A 125 9.75 11.14 -12.24
N MET A 126 9.33 11.46 -11.00
CA MET A 126 9.30 12.85 -10.53
C MET A 126 10.71 13.43 -10.32
N LEU A 127 11.64 12.63 -9.81
CA LEU A 127 13.00 13.09 -9.47
C LEU A 127 13.98 12.93 -10.64
N CYS A 128 13.87 11.82 -11.39
CA CYS A 128 14.81 11.47 -12.47
C CYS A 128 14.22 11.67 -13.87
N GLY A 129 13.03 12.30 -13.98
CA GLY A 129 12.33 12.44 -15.26
C GLY A 129 11.75 11.13 -15.79
N TYR A 130 10.84 11.23 -16.75
CA TYR A 130 10.23 10.07 -17.39
C TYR A 130 11.23 9.36 -18.30
N ASN A 131 11.40 8.06 -18.08
CA ASN A 131 12.22 7.20 -18.93
C ASN A 131 11.49 5.87 -19.16
N GLU A 132 11.13 5.58 -20.41
CA GLU A 132 10.45 4.36 -20.82
C GLU A 132 11.29 3.10 -20.56
N ALA A 133 12.62 3.19 -20.71
CA ALA A 133 13.54 2.10 -20.51
C ALA A 133 13.86 1.81 -19.03
N ARG A 134 13.35 2.61 -18.11
CA ARG A 134 13.56 2.38 -16.67
C ARG A 134 12.89 1.07 -16.25
N VAL A 135 13.69 0.17 -15.66
CA VAL A 135 13.23 -1.15 -15.22
C VAL A 135 12.52 -1.08 -13.87
N TRP A 136 12.97 -0.21 -12.97
CA TRP A 136 12.43 -0.12 -11.61
C TRP A 136 11.86 1.25 -11.31
N ASP A 137 10.63 1.26 -10.80
CA ASP A 137 9.97 2.45 -10.29
C ASP A 137 9.63 2.29 -8.80
N CYS A 138 9.96 3.30 -8.00
CA CYS A 138 9.57 3.44 -6.62
C CYS A 138 8.36 4.37 -6.54
N ILE A 139 7.26 3.86 -5.97
CA ILE A 139 5.95 4.51 -6.01
C ILE A 139 5.37 4.53 -4.59
N PRO A 140 5.77 5.48 -3.72
CA PRO A 140 5.05 5.72 -2.49
C PRO A 140 3.61 6.13 -2.76
N TYR A 141 2.73 5.79 -1.82
CA TYR A 141 1.32 6.13 -1.91
C TYR A 141 0.69 6.34 -0.54
N ALA A 142 -0.41 7.05 -0.54
CA ALA A 142 -1.29 7.18 0.61
C ALA A 142 -2.73 6.92 0.15
N GLY A 143 -3.55 6.42 1.05
CA GLY A 143 -4.92 6.11 0.72
C GLY A 143 -5.83 6.02 1.94
N PHE A 144 -7.10 6.00 1.66
CA PHE A 144 -8.15 5.78 2.63
C PHE A 144 -9.17 4.78 2.07
N GLY A 145 -9.92 4.18 2.95
CA GLY A 145 -10.89 3.20 2.53
C GLY A 145 -11.83 2.74 3.64
N ILE A 146 -12.50 1.67 3.34
CA ILE A 146 -13.41 1.01 4.25
C ILE A 146 -13.02 -0.47 4.36
N ASN A 147 -12.95 -0.94 5.58
CA ASN A 147 -12.80 -2.36 5.90
C ASN A 147 -14.15 -2.94 6.32
N ARG A 148 -14.43 -4.15 5.91
CA ARG A 148 -15.51 -4.96 6.45
C ARG A 148 -14.96 -6.22 7.07
N ASN A 149 -15.17 -6.38 8.37
CA ASN A 149 -15.00 -7.64 9.04
C ASN A 149 -16.28 -8.46 8.87
N MET A 150 -16.20 -9.54 8.08
CA MET A 150 -17.37 -10.40 7.81
C MET A 150 -17.68 -11.32 8.99
N SER A 151 -16.71 -11.66 9.81
CA SER A 151 -16.90 -12.52 10.98
C SER A 151 -17.61 -11.78 12.12
N ALA A 152 -17.26 -10.53 12.36
CA ALA A 152 -17.88 -9.66 13.36
C ALA A 152 -19.03 -8.81 12.81
N ASN A 153 -19.28 -8.84 11.51
CA ASN A 153 -20.30 -8.06 10.80
C ASN A 153 -20.21 -6.55 11.08
N CYS A 154 -19.01 -5.99 11.07
CA CYS A 154 -18.78 -4.57 11.30
C CYS A 154 -17.98 -3.93 10.16
N TYR A 155 -18.11 -2.62 10.04
CA TYR A 155 -17.37 -1.80 9.09
C TYR A 155 -16.50 -0.81 9.85
N ALA A 156 -15.28 -0.61 9.38
CA ALA A 156 -14.34 0.34 9.94
C ALA A 156 -13.69 1.19 8.84
N PRO A 157 -13.53 2.50 9.04
CA PRO A 157 -12.69 3.31 8.17
C PRO A 157 -11.24 2.90 8.37
N VAL A 158 -10.47 2.98 7.28
CA VAL A 158 -9.03 2.67 7.27
C VAL A 158 -8.29 3.74 6.49
N VAL A 159 -7.11 4.11 6.98
CA VAL A 159 -6.15 4.94 6.27
C VAL A 159 -4.82 4.19 6.20
N GLY A 160 -4.08 4.39 5.13
CA GLY A 160 -2.84 3.68 4.95
C GLY A 160 -1.84 4.43 4.10
N VAL A 161 -0.59 4.05 4.29
CA VAL A 161 0.53 4.49 3.47
C VAL A 161 1.33 3.28 3.03
N GLY A 162 1.96 3.37 1.89
CA GLY A 162 2.78 2.25 1.42
C GLY A 162 3.77 2.65 0.35
N ILE A 163 4.54 1.67 -0.07
CA ILE A 163 5.51 1.79 -1.16
C ILE A 163 5.29 0.61 -2.10
N LEU A 164 4.92 0.93 -3.31
CA LEU A 164 4.85 -0.01 -4.42
C LEU A 164 6.18 0.07 -5.19
N ASN A 165 6.91 -1.02 -5.24
CA ASN A 165 8.06 -1.19 -6.11
C ASN A 165 7.61 -1.97 -7.33
N GLU A 166 7.77 -1.37 -8.50
CA GLU A 166 7.37 -1.99 -9.76
C GLU A 166 8.60 -2.27 -10.62
N PHE A 167 8.74 -3.52 -11.07
CA PHE A 167 9.83 -4.00 -11.91
C PHE A 167 9.26 -4.36 -13.28
N LYS A 168 9.52 -3.52 -14.26
CA LYS A 168 9.01 -3.68 -15.64
C LYS A 168 9.72 -4.83 -16.34
N ILE A 169 8.95 -5.76 -16.88
CA ILE A 169 9.43 -6.83 -17.77
C ILE A 169 9.36 -6.33 -19.21
N ASN A 170 8.29 -5.62 -19.54
CA ASN A 170 8.04 -4.98 -20.83
C ASN A 170 6.97 -3.89 -20.68
N ASN A 171 6.53 -3.28 -21.79
CA ASN A 171 5.52 -2.20 -21.74
C ASN A 171 4.14 -2.66 -21.24
N LYS A 172 3.86 -3.97 -21.19
CA LYS A 172 2.59 -4.55 -20.77
C LYS A 172 2.64 -5.15 -19.36
N TRP A 173 3.75 -5.77 -18.99
CA TRP A 173 3.87 -6.55 -17.77
C TRP A 173 4.96 -6.03 -16.86
N ALA A 174 4.63 -5.96 -15.57
CA ALA A 174 5.58 -5.73 -14.50
C ALA A 174 5.31 -6.68 -13.34
N VAL A 175 6.34 -7.03 -12.58
CA VAL A 175 6.24 -7.63 -11.26
C VAL A 175 6.21 -6.51 -10.25
N ASN A 176 5.40 -6.65 -9.20
CA ASN A 176 5.33 -5.66 -8.15
C ASN A 176 5.57 -6.27 -6.76
N LEU A 177 6.18 -5.47 -5.89
CA LEU A 177 6.31 -5.69 -4.46
C LEU A 177 5.69 -4.47 -3.76
N ASP A 178 4.60 -4.69 -3.05
CA ASP A 178 3.85 -3.65 -2.35
C ASP A 178 3.96 -3.85 -0.83
N VAL A 179 4.42 -2.85 -0.12
CA VAL A 179 4.49 -2.84 1.34
C VAL A 179 3.58 -1.74 1.85
N ASN A 180 2.56 -2.14 2.59
CA ASN A 180 1.53 -1.24 3.11
C ASN A 180 1.45 -1.31 4.62
N TYR A 181 1.35 -0.14 5.25
CA TYR A 181 1.01 0.00 6.66
C TYR A 181 -0.32 0.75 6.77
N ALA A 182 -1.30 0.13 7.42
CA ALA A 182 -2.63 0.69 7.56
C ALA A 182 -3.05 0.79 9.02
N LEU A 183 -3.82 1.84 9.29
CA LEU A 183 -4.46 2.13 10.56
C LEU A 183 -5.97 2.04 10.35
N GLY A 184 -6.62 1.17 11.09
CA GLY A 184 -8.07 1.05 11.11
C GLY A 184 -8.66 1.60 12.39
N ALA A 185 -9.94 1.90 12.40
CA ALA A 185 -10.66 2.18 13.64
C ALA A 185 -10.56 0.98 14.60
N SER A 186 -10.81 1.21 15.88
CA SER A 186 -10.70 0.22 16.96
C SER A 186 -11.61 -1.01 16.80
N ASP A 187 -12.49 -1.01 15.85
CA ASP A 187 -13.40 -2.10 15.49
C ASP A 187 -13.03 -2.76 14.14
N TYR A 188 -11.85 -2.47 13.62
CA TYR A 188 -11.34 -3.09 12.40
C TYR A 188 -11.24 -4.62 12.52
N ASP A 189 -10.85 -5.12 13.69
CA ASP A 189 -10.79 -6.55 13.99
C ASP A 189 -12.12 -7.10 14.59
N GLY A 190 -13.09 -6.24 14.83
CA GLY A 190 -14.39 -6.59 15.43
C GLY A 190 -14.42 -6.57 16.95
N TYR A 191 -13.34 -6.15 17.60
CA TYR A 191 -13.25 -6.09 19.07
C TYR A 191 -12.88 -4.68 19.53
N THR A 192 -13.53 -4.24 20.61
CA THR A 192 -13.20 -2.97 21.29
C THR A 192 -12.78 -3.21 22.72
N GLY A 193 -11.58 -2.89 23.08
CA GLY A 193 -11.13 -2.76 24.46
C GLY A 193 -10.55 -4.03 25.06
N VAL A 194 -11.18 -4.65 26.05
CA VAL A 194 -10.56 -5.69 26.88
C VAL A 194 -10.52 -7.06 26.20
N LEU A 195 -9.40 -7.79 26.33
CA LEU A 195 -9.16 -9.08 25.71
C LEU A 195 -10.18 -10.18 26.03
N ALA A 196 -10.73 -10.20 27.21
CA ALA A 196 -11.70 -11.21 27.63
C ALA A 196 -13.12 -10.66 27.61
N GLY A 197 -14.00 -11.27 26.80
CA GLY A 197 -15.41 -10.94 26.75
C GLY A 197 -15.76 -9.62 26.04
N ALA A 198 -14.83 -9.06 25.27
CA ALA A 198 -15.08 -7.88 24.48
C ALA A 198 -16.21 -8.13 23.46
N LYS A 199 -17.18 -7.23 23.42
CA LYS A 199 -18.23 -7.27 22.42
C LYS A 199 -17.77 -6.55 21.13
N PRO A 200 -18.23 -6.98 19.95
CA PRO A 200 -17.96 -6.25 18.71
C PRO A 200 -18.41 -4.79 18.86
N SER A 201 -17.57 -3.86 18.42
CA SER A 201 -17.91 -2.45 18.46
C SER A 201 -18.82 -2.07 17.31
N THR A 202 -19.81 -1.26 17.58
CA THR A 202 -20.65 -0.64 16.55
C THR A 202 -20.27 0.81 16.28
N SER A 203 -19.29 1.35 17.01
CA SER A 203 -18.91 2.76 16.92
C SER A 203 -17.94 3.02 15.77
N ARG A 204 -18.33 3.89 14.86
CA ARG A 204 -17.66 4.14 13.56
C ARG A 204 -17.07 5.55 13.45
N SER A 205 -16.72 6.19 14.56
CA SER A 205 -16.19 7.56 14.54
C SER A 205 -14.74 7.59 14.09
N ILE A 206 -14.39 8.53 13.21
CA ILE A 206 -13.03 8.75 12.74
C ILE A 206 -12.09 9.17 13.88
N ASP A 207 -12.61 9.79 14.94
CA ASP A 207 -11.85 10.16 16.14
C ASP A 207 -11.21 8.96 16.82
N LYS A 208 -11.82 7.78 16.69
CA LYS A 208 -11.30 6.53 17.25
C LYS A 208 -10.17 5.92 16.43
N VAL A 209 -10.05 6.28 15.16
CA VAL A 209 -8.90 5.91 14.33
C VAL A 209 -7.63 6.53 14.89
N ILE A 210 -7.73 7.73 15.45
CA ILE A 210 -6.59 8.47 15.99
C ILE A 210 -6.28 8.05 17.43
N ALA A 211 -7.29 7.80 18.26
CA ALA A 211 -7.14 7.54 19.70
C ALA A 211 -6.85 6.08 20.04
N ARG A 212 -7.53 5.14 19.37
CA ARG A 212 -7.36 3.69 19.55
C ARG A 212 -7.53 3.04 18.18
N HIS A 213 -6.46 2.55 17.62
CA HIS A 213 -6.43 2.05 16.26
C HIS A 213 -5.83 0.65 16.20
N ASP A 214 -6.44 -0.18 15.40
CA ASP A 214 -5.86 -1.42 14.94
C ASP A 214 -4.86 -1.13 13.82
N ARG A 215 -3.86 -1.98 13.70
CA ARG A 215 -2.75 -1.78 12.77
C ARG A 215 -2.55 -3.03 11.94
N SER A 216 -2.26 -2.83 10.67
CA SER A 216 -1.85 -3.92 9.81
C SER A 216 -0.62 -3.54 8.99
N LEU A 217 0.26 -4.52 8.82
CA LEU A 217 1.37 -4.46 7.88
C LEU A 217 1.13 -5.53 6.82
N ASN A 218 1.01 -5.13 5.57
CA ASN A 218 0.81 -6.04 4.46
C ASN A 218 2.04 -5.99 3.56
N VAL A 219 2.51 -7.16 3.16
CA VAL A 219 3.54 -7.34 2.15
C VAL A 219 2.95 -8.18 1.04
N GLU A 220 2.94 -7.65 -0.16
CA GLU A 220 2.29 -8.25 -1.31
C GLU A 220 3.27 -8.39 -2.47
N VAL A 221 3.18 -9.51 -3.16
CA VAL A 221 3.92 -9.77 -4.40
C VAL A 221 2.92 -10.16 -5.47
N GLY A 222 3.09 -9.60 -6.65
CA GLY A 222 2.17 -9.87 -7.74
C GLY A 222 2.60 -9.31 -9.07
N VAL A 223 1.62 -9.16 -9.94
CA VAL A 223 1.82 -8.69 -11.30
C VAL A 223 0.95 -7.48 -11.60
N THR A 224 1.50 -6.57 -12.38
CA THR A 224 0.81 -5.44 -12.99
C THR A 224 0.68 -5.69 -14.48
N TYR A 225 -0.50 -5.47 -15.02
CA TYR A 225 -0.76 -5.48 -16.46
C TYR A 225 -1.27 -4.13 -16.92
N ASN A 226 -0.58 -3.52 -17.86
CA ASN A 226 -0.91 -2.22 -18.44
C ASN A 226 -1.89 -2.39 -19.60
N LEU A 227 -3.02 -1.71 -19.49
CA LEU A 227 -4.09 -1.69 -20.50
C LEU A 227 -3.80 -0.60 -21.54
N GLY A 228 -4.01 -0.91 -22.79
CA GLY A 228 -3.84 0.06 -23.88
C GLY A 228 -2.40 0.58 -24.02
N LYS A 229 -2.27 1.88 -24.29
CA LYS A 229 -0.98 2.58 -24.35
C LYS A 229 -0.53 2.91 -22.92
N ALA A 230 0.66 2.46 -22.56
CA ALA A 230 1.25 2.66 -21.23
C ALA A 230 2.43 3.65 -21.22
N THR A 231 2.81 4.13 -22.41
CA THR A 231 3.96 5.03 -22.59
C THR A 231 3.50 6.47 -22.83
N TRP A 232 4.38 7.42 -22.57
CA TRP A 232 4.14 8.84 -22.76
C TRP A 232 5.00 9.36 -23.91
N ASN A 233 4.42 10.21 -24.76
CA ASN A 233 5.19 10.88 -25.79
C ASN A 233 5.97 12.04 -25.16
N LYS A 234 7.27 12.09 -25.37
CA LYS A 234 8.09 13.24 -25.00
C LYS A 234 7.81 14.37 -26.01
N VAL A 235 7.60 15.56 -25.48
CA VAL A 235 7.46 16.80 -26.28
C VAL A 235 8.65 17.67 -25.92
N PRO A 236 9.39 18.22 -26.89
CA PRO A 236 10.46 19.20 -26.60
C PRO A 236 9.88 20.36 -25.80
N ASP A 237 10.60 20.80 -24.78
CA ASP A 237 10.20 21.96 -23.99
C ASP A 237 10.44 23.21 -24.83
N VAL A 238 9.38 23.91 -25.16
CA VAL A 238 9.43 25.11 -26.03
C VAL A 238 10.24 26.23 -25.37
N ASP A 239 10.30 26.27 -24.03
CA ASP A 239 11.09 27.24 -23.27
C ASP A 239 12.60 26.93 -23.29
N ALA A 240 13.01 25.74 -23.73
CA ALA A 240 14.42 25.37 -23.90
C ALA A 240 14.98 25.68 -25.30
N ILE A 241 14.14 26.17 -26.21
CA ILE A 241 14.50 26.45 -27.61
C ILE A 241 14.72 27.97 -27.86
N ASN A 242 14.35 28.82 -26.90
CA ASN A 242 14.60 30.24 -26.88
C ASN A 242 15.82 30.57 -25.95
#